data_e1772c23cd02a776c9436d9d6d535cf1
#
_entry.id   e1772c23cd02a776c9436d9d6d535cf1
#
_cell.length_a   1.000
_cell.length_b   1.000
_cell.length_c   1.000
_cell.angle_alpha   90.00
_cell.angle_beta   90.00
_cell.angle_gamma   90.00
#
_symmetry.space_group_name_H-M   'P 1'
#
loop_
_entity.id
_entity.type
_entity.pdbx_description
1 polymer ?
#
loop_
_entity_poly.entity_id
_entity_poly.type
_entity_poly.pdbx_seq_one_letter_code
_entity_poly.pdbx_strand_id
1 'polypeptide(L)'
;MIPDNNHKFMCGIVGYIGQNEAYPVLIAGLKKLEYRGYDSAGVALVNGEDKLNVYKTKGKVANLEELAADKDCGGHIGIAHTRWATHGEPSAENAHPHVSMSGDLALVHNGIIENYQVLKEQLIARGYQFKSTTDTEVLVQLIDSYYQQNGKDLVSAVCQSLNDVVGAYAIAVIECKNPTHIVAARQSSPLVVGVGADKQDFYIASDATPIVEYTDQVVYLEDGQIAEIRIGKDIEMINLNHKLCDYDIKTVDLDISKLSKGGFDHFMLKEIYDQPQCLKDCMSGRLFADKDNPSNNHIVLSALTDYKDQLMAAKHIIIVACGTSWHAALIGKQLIEKMCRKRVEVEYASEFRYGEPVIESDDVVIAISQSGETADTLAAIQLAKQHGALIFGIVNGVGSSIARETDTGIYIHVGPEIGVASTKAFTGQVTVLTLFALALGHELGTLSEKDYVETIAELAEIPCKMEKVLEQTPSISRLAKVFTYAHNFLYLGRGFNYPVALEGALKLKEISYIHAEGYPAAEMKHGPIALVDTDMPIVFLATHHQLYEKIISNMQEVKSRNGRILAIVTEGDKQVKAIADSVIEVPQTLNALVPLLSVVPLQILAYYVAVDKGLNVDMPRNLAKSVTVE
;
A
#
# COMPACT_ATOMS: atom_id res chain seq x y z
N MET A 1 -22.79 -20.61 -12.91
CA MET A 1 -22.39 -19.22 -13.16
C MET A 1 -22.44 -18.52 -11.81
N ILE A 2 -21.30 -18.43 -11.13
CA ILE A 2 -21.11 -17.66 -9.91
C ILE A 2 -20.63 -16.28 -10.40
N PRO A 3 -21.21 -15.16 -10.00
CA PRO A 3 -20.70 -13.87 -10.40
C PRO A 3 -19.39 -13.60 -9.67
N ASP A 4 -18.30 -13.56 -10.42
CA ASP A 4 -17.00 -13.03 -10.00
C ASP A 4 -17.13 -11.53 -9.70
N ASN A 5 -17.27 -11.17 -8.44
CA ASN A 5 -17.11 -9.80 -7.94
C ASN A 5 -16.20 -9.85 -6.71
N ASN A 6 -14.92 -10.16 -6.94
CA ASN A 6 -13.89 -10.08 -5.92
C ASN A 6 -13.11 -8.77 -6.04
N HIS A 7 -13.64 -7.68 -5.48
CA HIS A 7 -12.91 -6.45 -5.23
C HIS A 7 -12.69 -6.32 -3.71
N LYS A 8 -11.41 -6.38 -3.31
CA LYS A 8 -10.97 -6.44 -1.92
C LYS A 8 -10.31 -5.14 -1.49
N PHE A 9 -10.85 -4.49 -0.44
CA PHE A 9 -10.46 -3.16 0.01
C PHE A 9 -10.37 -3.10 1.53
N MET A 10 -9.60 -2.13 2.09
CA MET A 10 -9.33 -2.02 3.52
C MET A 10 -10.29 -1.11 4.24
N CYS A 11 -10.80 -1.60 5.36
CA CYS A 11 -11.50 -0.85 6.39
C CYS A 11 -10.52 -0.24 7.40
N GLY A 12 -10.92 0.81 8.14
CA GLY A 12 -10.13 1.42 9.19
C GLY A 12 -10.76 1.19 10.58
N ILE A 13 -10.07 0.50 11.47
CA ILE A 13 -10.45 0.36 12.89
C ILE A 13 -9.76 1.46 13.69
N VAL A 14 -10.49 2.09 14.61
CA VAL A 14 -9.98 2.92 15.70
C VAL A 14 -10.70 2.53 16.99
N GLY A 15 -9.94 2.30 18.06
CA GLY A 15 -10.46 2.10 19.42
C GLY A 15 -9.72 2.98 20.40
N TYR A 16 -10.39 3.36 21.47
CA TYR A 16 -9.81 4.15 22.54
C TYR A 16 -10.40 3.75 23.90
N ILE A 17 -9.55 3.67 24.88
CA ILE A 17 -9.90 3.61 26.29
C ILE A 17 -8.90 4.45 27.08
N GLY A 18 -9.37 5.37 27.92
CA GLY A 18 -8.45 6.24 28.66
C GLY A 18 -9.15 7.31 29.50
N GLN A 19 -8.38 8.37 29.81
CA GLN A 19 -8.79 9.47 30.66
C GLN A 19 -9.59 10.54 29.89
N ASN A 20 -9.43 10.62 28.54
CA ASN A 20 -10.08 11.61 27.71
C ASN A 20 -11.45 11.13 27.21
N GLU A 21 -12.26 12.05 26.71
CA GLU A 21 -13.47 11.71 25.94
C GLU A 21 -13.08 10.90 24.70
N ALA A 22 -13.71 9.74 24.50
CA ALA A 22 -13.36 8.83 23.42
C ALA A 22 -13.74 9.35 22.03
N TYR A 23 -14.90 10.02 21.91
CA TYR A 23 -15.43 10.45 20.62
C TYR A 23 -14.46 11.33 19.80
N PRO A 24 -13.84 12.39 20.34
CA PRO A 24 -12.89 13.21 19.58
C PRO A 24 -11.67 12.42 19.09
N VAL A 25 -11.14 11.51 19.92
CA VAL A 25 -10.00 10.65 19.57
C VAL A 25 -10.37 9.71 18.43
N LEU A 26 -11.53 9.07 18.52
CA LEU A 26 -12.03 8.13 17.52
C LEU A 26 -12.26 8.81 16.17
N ILE A 27 -12.91 9.98 16.16
CA ILE A 27 -13.17 10.72 14.91
C ILE A 27 -11.88 11.23 14.28
N ALA A 28 -10.93 11.76 15.09
CA ALA A 28 -9.64 12.18 14.59
C ALA A 28 -8.87 11.00 13.95
N GLY A 29 -8.92 9.83 14.58
CA GLY A 29 -8.32 8.60 14.07
C GLY A 29 -9.00 8.13 12.78
N LEU A 30 -10.34 8.12 12.71
CA LEU A 30 -11.07 7.75 11.49
C LEU A 30 -10.73 8.66 10.31
N LYS A 31 -10.62 9.98 10.52
CA LYS A 31 -10.24 10.94 9.46
C LYS A 31 -8.87 10.61 8.86
N LYS A 32 -7.93 10.11 9.68
CA LYS A 32 -6.62 9.68 9.22
C LYS A 32 -6.63 8.33 8.50
N LEU A 33 -7.66 7.50 8.73
CA LEU A 33 -7.84 6.21 8.07
C LEU A 33 -8.86 6.27 6.91
N GLU A 34 -9.48 7.43 6.64
CA GLU A 34 -10.50 7.57 5.61
C GLU A 34 -9.97 7.23 4.20
N TYR A 35 -8.66 7.36 3.97
CA TYR A 35 -8.02 6.91 2.73
C TYR A 35 -8.09 5.39 2.50
N ARG A 36 -8.37 4.62 3.56
CA ARG A 36 -8.52 3.16 3.50
C ARG A 36 -9.93 2.73 3.10
N GLY A 37 -10.96 3.48 3.51
CA GLY A 37 -12.35 3.18 3.20
C GLY A 37 -13.26 4.34 3.59
N TYR A 38 -14.27 4.62 2.77
CA TYR A 38 -15.16 5.77 2.92
C TYR A 38 -16.60 5.50 2.47
N ASP A 39 -16.99 4.25 2.29
CA ASP A 39 -18.34 3.86 1.87
C ASP A 39 -19.37 4.02 2.99
N SER A 40 -18.93 3.79 4.20
CA SER A 40 -19.69 4.06 5.41
C SER A 40 -18.77 4.26 6.61
N ALA A 41 -19.26 4.95 7.64
CA ALA A 41 -18.54 5.19 8.87
C ALA A 41 -19.48 5.00 10.07
N GLY A 42 -18.90 4.64 11.23
CA GLY A 42 -19.66 4.55 12.46
C GLY A 42 -18.79 4.48 13.71
N VAL A 43 -19.43 4.75 14.85
CA VAL A 43 -18.83 4.79 16.17
C VAL A 43 -19.76 4.13 17.18
N ALA A 44 -19.19 3.41 18.13
CA ALA A 44 -19.86 2.93 19.34
C ALA A 44 -19.13 3.43 20.58
N LEU A 45 -19.87 4.00 21.52
CA LEU A 45 -19.37 4.58 22.77
C LEU A 45 -20.14 3.96 23.94
N VAL A 46 -19.48 3.77 25.06
CA VAL A 46 -20.17 3.47 26.32
C VAL A 46 -20.22 4.75 27.13
N ASN A 47 -21.43 5.24 27.39
CA ASN A 47 -21.64 6.46 28.16
C ASN A 47 -21.60 6.20 29.67
N GLY A 48 -21.69 7.28 30.47
CA GLY A 48 -21.66 7.21 31.94
C GLY A 48 -22.85 6.47 32.60
N GLU A 49 -23.84 6.03 31.81
CA GLU A 49 -24.99 5.22 32.26
C GLU A 49 -24.83 3.72 31.89
N ASP A 50 -23.65 3.29 31.50
CA ASP A 50 -23.34 1.93 31.01
C ASP A 50 -24.22 1.51 29.81
N LYS A 51 -24.48 2.46 28.88
CA LYS A 51 -25.24 2.22 27.65
C LYS A 51 -24.37 2.36 26.43
N LEU A 52 -24.60 1.52 25.44
CA LEU A 52 -24.02 1.62 24.12
C LEU A 52 -24.75 2.67 23.28
N ASN A 53 -24.05 3.74 22.95
CA ASN A 53 -24.48 4.73 21.96
C ASN A 53 -23.81 4.44 20.62
N VAL A 54 -24.58 4.12 19.58
CA VAL A 54 -24.05 3.70 18.27
C VAL A 54 -24.59 4.61 17.19
N TYR A 55 -23.69 5.25 16.45
CA TYR A 55 -24.00 6.12 15.33
C TYR A 55 -23.34 5.59 14.06
N LYS A 56 -24.11 5.39 13.01
CA LYS A 56 -23.65 4.82 11.74
C LYS A 56 -24.27 5.55 10.56
N THR A 57 -23.48 5.79 9.52
CA THR A 57 -23.93 6.46 8.31
C THR A 57 -23.27 5.90 7.06
N LYS A 58 -23.95 6.02 5.93
CA LYS A 58 -23.35 5.84 4.62
C LYS A 58 -22.49 7.05 4.28
N GLY A 59 -21.30 6.82 3.69
CA GLY A 59 -20.39 7.86 3.23
C GLY A 59 -19.29 8.19 4.25
N LYS A 60 -18.72 9.37 4.13
CA LYS A 60 -17.49 9.79 4.81
C LYS A 60 -17.67 10.07 6.30
N VAL A 61 -16.53 10.18 7.02
CA VAL A 61 -16.49 10.54 8.45
C VAL A 61 -17.19 11.87 8.73
N ALA A 62 -17.13 12.85 7.81
CA ALA A 62 -17.85 14.10 7.94
C ALA A 62 -19.38 13.91 8.09
N ASN A 63 -19.97 12.94 7.38
CA ASN A 63 -21.40 12.62 7.50
C ASN A 63 -21.71 12.00 8.88
N LEU A 64 -20.76 11.24 9.45
CA LEU A 64 -20.89 10.72 10.81
C LEU A 64 -20.83 11.83 11.85
N GLU A 65 -19.96 12.82 11.70
CA GLU A 65 -19.89 13.99 12.58
C GLU A 65 -21.20 14.78 12.53
N GLU A 66 -21.74 15.01 11.35
CA GLU A 66 -23.03 15.71 11.18
C GLU A 66 -24.17 14.93 11.85
N LEU A 67 -24.21 13.59 11.66
CA LEU A 67 -25.22 12.74 12.31
C LEU A 67 -25.13 12.76 13.83
N ALA A 68 -23.91 12.85 14.39
CA ALA A 68 -23.62 12.76 15.81
C ALA A 68 -23.64 14.12 16.53
N ALA A 69 -23.72 15.26 15.81
CA ALA A 69 -23.56 16.62 16.35
C ALA A 69 -24.50 16.96 17.52
N ASP A 70 -25.75 16.46 17.49
CA ASP A 70 -26.74 16.68 18.52
C ASP A 70 -27.06 15.43 19.36
N LYS A 71 -26.12 14.46 19.38
CA LYS A 71 -26.27 13.17 20.08
C LYS A 71 -25.40 13.09 21.32
N ASP A 72 -25.71 12.13 22.20
CA ASP A 72 -24.85 11.81 23.33
C ASP A 72 -23.63 11.05 22.86
N CYS A 73 -22.50 11.75 22.80
CA CYS A 73 -21.19 11.21 22.45
C CYS A 73 -20.23 11.12 23.65
N GLY A 74 -20.74 11.22 24.89
CA GLY A 74 -19.94 11.12 26.10
C GLY A 74 -19.43 9.69 26.35
N GLY A 75 -18.31 9.61 27.05
CA GLY A 75 -17.69 8.35 27.47
C GLY A 75 -16.19 8.25 27.21
N HIS A 76 -15.55 7.39 27.96
CA HIS A 76 -14.09 7.22 27.97
C HIS A 76 -13.60 5.96 27.26
N ILE A 77 -14.54 5.19 26.72
CA ILE A 77 -14.28 3.98 25.95
C ILE A 77 -15.14 3.96 24.69
N GLY A 78 -14.56 3.57 23.58
CA GLY A 78 -15.28 3.41 22.33
C GLY A 78 -14.46 2.77 21.23
N ILE A 79 -15.19 2.36 20.19
CA ILE A 79 -14.65 1.80 18.95
C ILE A 79 -15.31 2.46 17.76
N ALA A 80 -14.57 2.64 16.69
CA ALA A 80 -15.03 3.30 15.48
C ALA A 80 -14.45 2.66 14.23
N HIS A 81 -15.11 2.87 13.11
CA HIS A 81 -14.76 2.18 11.88
C HIS A 81 -15.09 3.00 10.64
N THR A 82 -14.21 2.99 9.66
CA THR A 82 -14.51 3.35 8.28
C THR A 82 -14.53 2.08 7.43
N ARG A 83 -15.62 1.88 6.71
CA ARG A 83 -15.85 0.64 5.95
C ARG A 83 -15.67 0.87 4.46
N TRP A 84 -14.99 -0.10 3.84
CA TRP A 84 -15.12 -0.40 2.44
C TRP A 84 -15.98 -1.68 2.30
N ALA A 85 -17.04 -1.63 1.51
CA ALA A 85 -18.00 -2.72 1.45
C ALA A 85 -17.43 -3.93 0.70
N THR A 86 -17.22 -5.05 1.41
CA THR A 86 -16.88 -6.36 0.84
C THR A 86 -18.11 -7.28 0.78
N HIS A 87 -18.90 -7.34 1.86
CA HIS A 87 -20.14 -8.09 1.99
C HIS A 87 -21.31 -7.17 2.30
N GLY A 88 -22.34 -7.17 1.46
CA GLY A 88 -23.49 -6.28 1.56
C GLY A 88 -23.20 -4.85 1.06
N GLU A 89 -24.20 -4.22 0.44
CA GLU A 89 -24.09 -2.86 -0.11
C GLU A 89 -23.77 -1.80 0.95
N PRO A 90 -23.19 -0.65 0.57
CA PRO A 90 -22.98 0.47 1.47
C PRO A 90 -24.31 1.04 1.99
N SER A 91 -24.60 0.77 3.26
CA SER A 91 -25.81 1.26 3.97
C SER A 91 -25.49 1.51 5.44
N ALA A 92 -26.35 2.20 6.16
CA ALA A 92 -26.21 2.40 7.60
C ALA A 92 -26.34 1.07 8.37
N GLU A 93 -27.19 0.15 7.91
CA GLU A 93 -27.35 -1.17 8.52
C GLU A 93 -26.06 -2.00 8.43
N ASN A 94 -25.40 -2.00 7.27
CA ASN A 94 -24.18 -2.74 7.00
C ASN A 94 -22.90 -2.05 7.49
N ALA A 95 -23.00 -0.78 7.95
CA ALA A 95 -21.86 -0.09 8.54
C ALA A 95 -21.49 -0.68 9.91
N HIS A 96 -20.19 -0.66 10.24
CA HIS A 96 -19.71 -1.00 11.59
C HIS A 96 -19.76 0.24 12.50
N PRO A 97 -19.82 0.07 13.83
CA PRO A 97 -19.86 -1.17 14.61
C PRO A 97 -21.18 -1.94 14.52
N HIS A 98 -21.11 -3.27 14.65
CA HIS A 98 -22.30 -4.11 14.86
C HIS A 98 -22.54 -4.36 16.35
N VAL A 99 -23.81 -4.43 16.71
CA VAL A 99 -24.26 -4.63 18.10
C VAL A 99 -24.85 -6.02 18.25
N SER A 100 -24.56 -6.69 19.36
CA SER A 100 -25.16 -7.98 19.70
C SER A 100 -26.66 -7.90 19.88
N MET A 101 -27.37 -9.02 19.75
CA MET A 101 -28.81 -9.10 19.97
C MET A 101 -29.19 -8.77 21.41
N SER A 102 -28.34 -9.08 22.39
CA SER A 102 -28.51 -8.70 23.79
C SER A 102 -28.42 -7.16 24.01
N GLY A 103 -27.73 -6.44 23.11
CA GLY A 103 -27.41 -5.02 23.27
C GLY A 103 -26.22 -4.77 24.19
N ASP A 104 -25.57 -5.81 24.72
CA ASP A 104 -24.47 -5.69 25.68
C ASP A 104 -23.11 -5.45 25.00
N LEU A 105 -22.92 -5.88 23.74
CA LEU A 105 -21.64 -5.87 23.02
C LEU A 105 -21.70 -5.04 21.75
N ALA A 106 -20.59 -4.35 21.43
CA ALA A 106 -20.33 -3.76 20.12
C ALA A 106 -18.99 -4.23 19.57
N LEU A 107 -18.93 -4.45 18.24
CA LEU A 107 -17.77 -4.99 17.54
C LEU A 107 -17.51 -4.25 16.23
N VAL A 108 -16.23 -3.99 15.96
CA VAL A 108 -15.70 -3.59 14.64
C VAL A 108 -14.80 -4.70 14.11
N HIS A 109 -14.77 -4.86 12.78
CA HIS A 109 -14.04 -5.95 12.11
C HIS A 109 -13.47 -5.49 10.78
N ASN A 110 -12.22 -5.83 10.56
CA ASN A 110 -11.54 -5.84 9.26
C ASN A 110 -11.23 -7.28 8.90
N GLY A 111 -11.61 -7.71 7.71
CA GLY A 111 -11.38 -9.07 7.23
C GLY A 111 -12.61 -9.69 6.62
N ILE A 112 -12.59 -11.01 6.51
CA ILE A 112 -13.69 -11.84 5.97
C ILE A 112 -13.79 -13.11 6.81
N ILE A 113 -14.99 -13.40 7.30
CA ILE A 113 -15.30 -14.67 7.95
C ILE A 113 -15.87 -15.63 6.89
N GLU A 114 -15.04 -16.51 6.40
CA GLU A 114 -15.38 -17.40 5.27
C GLU A 114 -16.55 -18.35 5.57
N ASN A 115 -16.60 -18.87 6.79
CA ASN A 115 -17.66 -19.81 7.22
C ASN A 115 -18.89 -19.12 7.83
N TYR A 116 -19.07 -17.80 7.62
CA TYR A 116 -20.14 -17.02 8.26
C TYR A 116 -21.54 -17.55 7.98
N GLN A 117 -21.80 -18.12 6.81
CA GLN A 117 -23.13 -18.67 6.48
C GLN A 117 -23.52 -19.83 7.37
N VAL A 118 -22.60 -20.77 7.59
CA VAL A 118 -22.81 -21.93 8.46
C VAL A 118 -23.05 -21.48 9.91
N LEU A 119 -22.23 -20.52 10.39
CA LEU A 119 -22.39 -19.95 11.73
C LEU A 119 -23.72 -19.21 11.87
N LYS A 120 -24.14 -18.48 10.84
CA LYS A 120 -25.43 -17.76 10.82
C LYS A 120 -26.61 -18.71 10.93
N GLU A 121 -26.62 -19.81 10.20
CA GLU A 121 -27.68 -20.83 10.27
C GLU A 121 -27.78 -21.45 11.68
N GLN A 122 -26.63 -21.75 12.30
CA GLN A 122 -26.58 -22.26 13.67
C GLN A 122 -27.13 -21.25 14.70
N LEU A 123 -26.80 -19.96 14.52
CA LEU A 123 -27.28 -18.90 15.41
C LEU A 123 -28.78 -18.63 15.23
N ILE A 124 -29.29 -18.68 14.00
CA ILE A 124 -30.74 -18.61 13.72
C ILE A 124 -31.48 -19.75 14.41
N ALA A 125 -30.94 -20.98 14.36
CA ALA A 125 -31.52 -22.12 15.07
C ALA A 125 -31.53 -21.95 16.59
N ARG A 126 -30.62 -21.11 17.15
CA ARG A 126 -30.58 -20.73 18.58
C ARG A 126 -31.47 -19.49 18.89
N GLY A 127 -32.17 -18.91 17.89
CA GLY A 127 -33.09 -17.79 18.07
C GLY A 127 -32.49 -16.41 17.81
N TYR A 128 -31.23 -16.32 17.33
CA TYR A 128 -30.62 -15.04 16.96
C TYR A 128 -31.25 -14.43 15.71
N GLN A 129 -31.40 -13.11 15.72
CA GLN A 129 -31.95 -12.34 14.58
C GLN A 129 -30.84 -11.45 14.01
N PHE A 130 -30.87 -11.27 12.70
CA PHE A 130 -29.89 -10.50 11.95
C PHE A 130 -30.57 -9.30 11.25
N LYS A 131 -29.93 -8.13 11.34
CA LYS A 131 -30.40 -6.87 10.71
C LYS A 131 -29.61 -6.53 9.45
N SER A 132 -28.36 -6.99 9.38
CA SER A 132 -27.47 -6.72 8.26
C SER A 132 -27.20 -7.98 7.42
N THR A 133 -26.53 -7.77 6.31
CA THR A 133 -26.06 -8.85 5.43
C THR A 133 -24.57 -9.13 5.58
N THR A 134 -23.92 -8.57 6.65
CA THR A 134 -22.48 -8.69 6.86
C THR A 134 -22.12 -9.95 7.64
N ASP A 135 -20.96 -10.50 7.37
CA ASP A 135 -20.28 -11.53 8.15
C ASP A 135 -19.92 -11.05 9.57
N THR A 136 -19.64 -9.76 9.73
CA THR A 136 -19.32 -9.12 11.00
C THR A 136 -20.48 -9.19 12.00
N GLU A 137 -21.72 -9.03 11.57
CA GLU A 137 -22.86 -9.21 12.46
C GLU A 137 -22.95 -10.66 12.95
N VAL A 138 -22.60 -11.63 12.08
CA VAL A 138 -22.56 -13.04 12.50
C VAL A 138 -21.52 -13.24 13.60
N LEU A 139 -20.35 -12.60 13.49
CA LEU A 139 -19.29 -12.71 14.49
C LEU A 139 -19.73 -12.11 15.84
N VAL A 140 -20.33 -10.91 15.87
CA VAL A 140 -20.76 -10.33 17.15
C VAL A 140 -21.88 -11.15 17.81
N GLN A 141 -22.78 -11.76 17.02
CA GLN A 141 -23.81 -12.64 17.54
C GLN A 141 -23.21 -13.97 18.09
N LEU A 142 -22.17 -14.48 17.44
CA LEU A 142 -21.44 -15.66 17.92
C LEU A 142 -20.77 -15.37 19.27
N ILE A 143 -20.08 -14.22 19.38
CA ILE A 143 -19.45 -13.78 20.64
C ILE A 143 -20.53 -13.59 21.72
N ASP A 144 -21.66 -12.97 21.40
CA ASP A 144 -22.78 -12.83 22.34
C ASP A 144 -23.31 -14.19 22.83
N SER A 145 -23.43 -15.15 21.91
CA SER A 145 -23.87 -16.51 22.27
C SER A 145 -22.99 -17.16 23.33
N TYR A 146 -21.67 -17.07 23.20
CA TYR A 146 -20.73 -17.57 24.20
C TYR A 146 -20.69 -16.67 25.46
N TYR A 147 -20.77 -15.36 25.31
CA TYR A 147 -20.78 -14.40 26.41
C TYR A 147 -21.95 -14.65 27.37
N GLN A 148 -23.14 -14.92 26.87
CA GLN A 148 -24.31 -15.24 27.71
C GLN A 148 -24.14 -16.59 28.40
N GLN A 149 -23.43 -17.55 27.83
CA GLN A 149 -23.18 -18.87 28.41
C GLN A 149 -22.05 -18.87 29.45
N ASN A 150 -21.02 -18.00 29.27
CA ASN A 150 -19.81 -17.95 30.10
C ASN A 150 -19.92 -17.01 31.31
N GLY A 151 -21.14 -16.70 31.77
CA GLY A 151 -21.31 -15.78 32.89
C GLY A 151 -20.84 -14.36 32.64
N LYS A 152 -20.84 -13.95 31.37
CA LYS A 152 -20.44 -12.61 30.87
C LYS A 152 -18.93 -12.34 30.95
N ASP A 153 -18.11 -13.36 30.72
CA ASP A 153 -16.67 -13.20 30.49
C ASP A 153 -16.39 -12.96 29.00
N LEU A 154 -16.05 -11.70 28.66
CA LEU A 154 -15.85 -11.27 27.27
C LEU A 154 -14.60 -11.93 26.65
N VAL A 155 -13.50 -12.03 27.39
CA VAL A 155 -12.24 -12.60 26.86
C VAL A 155 -12.44 -14.07 26.49
N SER A 156 -13.06 -14.85 27.39
CA SER A 156 -13.39 -16.25 27.11
C SER A 156 -14.38 -16.41 25.96
N ALA A 157 -15.38 -15.51 25.85
CA ALA A 157 -16.35 -15.54 24.76
C ALA A 157 -15.70 -15.25 23.40
N VAL A 158 -14.83 -14.25 23.33
CA VAL A 158 -14.05 -13.93 22.11
C VAL A 158 -13.18 -15.13 21.73
N CYS A 159 -12.41 -15.67 22.67
CA CYS A 159 -11.52 -16.80 22.42
C CYS A 159 -12.28 -18.02 21.87
N GLN A 160 -13.41 -18.40 22.47
CA GLN A 160 -14.22 -19.53 22.01
C GLN A 160 -14.82 -19.27 20.62
N SER A 161 -15.29 -18.05 20.37
CA SER A 161 -15.85 -17.67 19.06
C SER A 161 -14.81 -17.75 17.95
N LEU A 162 -13.59 -17.27 18.22
CA LEU A 162 -12.53 -17.25 17.22
C LEU A 162 -11.97 -18.64 16.90
N ASN A 163 -12.16 -19.63 17.78
CA ASN A 163 -11.87 -21.04 17.49
C ASN A 163 -12.88 -21.67 16.51
N ASP A 164 -14.09 -21.12 16.40
CA ASP A 164 -15.10 -21.58 15.45
C ASP A 164 -15.02 -20.86 14.09
N VAL A 165 -14.25 -19.77 14.01
CA VAL A 165 -14.15 -18.90 12.85
C VAL A 165 -13.05 -19.37 11.90
N VAL A 166 -13.36 -19.40 10.61
CA VAL A 166 -12.41 -19.59 9.52
C VAL A 166 -12.35 -18.30 8.70
N GLY A 167 -11.13 -17.78 8.50
CA GLY A 167 -10.92 -16.57 7.70
C GLY A 167 -9.96 -15.57 8.34
N ALA A 168 -9.88 -14.38 7.74
CA ALA A 168 -9.03 -13.29 8.22
C ALA A 168 -9.84 -12.31 9.07
N TYR A 169 -9.27 -11.88 10.21
CA TYR A 169 -9.92 -10.88 11.07
C TYR A 169 -8.91 -10.00 11.82
N ALA A 170 -9.29 -8.75 11.99
CA ALA A 170 -8.83 -7.86 13.05
C ALA A 170 -10.09 -7.29 13.71
N ILE A 171 -10.25 -7.48 15.00
CA ILE A 171 -11.45 -7.06 15.73
C ILE A 171 -11.10 -6.22 16.95
N ALA A 172 -12.01 -5.31 17.30
CA ALA A 172 -12.08 -4.70 18.61
C ALA A 172 -13.52 -4.80 19.14
N VAL A 173 -13.64 -5.25 20.39
CA VAL A 173 -14.92 -5.51 21.05
C VAL A 173 -14.98 -4.74 22.36
N ILE A 174 -16.11 -4.08 22.60
CA ILE A 174 -16.43 -3.42 23.87
C ILE A 174 -17.73 -3.96 24.43
N GLU A 175 -17.85 -3.93 25.76
CA GLU A 175 -19.08 -4.30 26.48
C GLU A 175 -19.59 -3.13 27.32
N CYS A 176 -20.92 -2.94 27.36
CA CYS A 176 -21.50 -1.86 28.13
C CYS A 176 -21.60 -2.15 29.63
N LYS A 177 -21.69 -3.41 30.05
CA LYS A 177 -21.87 -3.80 31.46
C LYS A 177 -20.59 -3.73 32.29
N ASN A 178 -19.44 -3.71 31.63
CA ASN A 178 -18.14 -3.57 32.27
C ASN A 178 -17.23 -2.71 31.38
N PRO A 179 -17.46 -1.39 31.29
CA PRO A 179 -16.76 -0.49 30.36
C PRO A 179 -15.32 -0.19 30.84
N THR A 180 -14.61 -1.18 31.33
CA THR A 180 -13.24 -1.04 31.89
C THR A 180 -12.16 -1.62 31.01
N HIS A 181 -12.53 -2.27 29.90
CA HIS A 181 -11.57 -2.90 29.00
C HIS A 181 -12.08 -2.98 27.55
N ILE A 182 -11.13 -3.14 26.65
CA ILE A 182 -11.35 -3.50 25.24
C ILE A 182 -10.68 -4.85 25.01
N VAL A 183 -11.35 -5.73 24.27
CA VAL A 183 -10.74 -6.97 23.78
C VAL A 183 -10.47 -6.79 22.28
N ALA A 184 -9.21 -6.98 21.89
CA ALA A 184 -8.76 -6.88 20.50
C ALA A 184 -8.14 -8.22 20.08
N ALA A 185 -8.36 -8.66 18.85
CA ALA A 185 -7.79 -9.90 18.35
C ALA A 185 -7.43 -9.80 16.87
N ARG A 186 -6.47 -10.62 16.45
CA ARG A 186 -5.97 -10.61 15.09
C ARG A 186 -5.73 -12.00 14.51
N GLN A 187 -6.06 -12.13 13.21
CA GLN A 187 -5.65 -13.21 12.32
C GLN A 187 -5.55 -12.65 10.90
N SER A 188 -4.37 -12.60 10.32
CA SER A 188 -4.08 -12.15 8.93
C SER A 188 -4.38 -10.68 8.61
N SER A 189 -5.27 -9.99 9.34
CA SER A 189 -5.56 -8.56 9.16
C SER A 189 -4.79 -7.72 10.19
N PRO A 190 -4.18 -6.58 9.82
CA PRO A 190 -3.31 -5.83 10.74
C PRO A 190 -4.09 -5.17 11.90
N LEU A 191 -3.50 -5.21 13.10
CA LEU A 191 -3.99 -4.51 14.28
C LEU A 191 -2.82 -4.11 15.19
N VAL A 192 -2.86 -2.88 15.69
CA VAL A 192 -1.83 -2.31 16.55
C VAL A 192 -2.46 -1.63 17.77
N VAL A 193 -1.80 -1.74 18.90
CA VAL A 193 -2.19 -1.10 20.17
C VAL A 193 -1.15 -0.08 20.56
N GLY A 194 -1.52 1.19 20.68
CA GLY A 194 -0.70 2.26 21.23
C GLY A 194 -0.82 2.31 22.75
N VAL A 195 0.31 2.44 23.41
CA VAL A 195 0.42 2.50 24.87
C VAL A 195 0.73 3.94 25.26
N GLY A 196 -0.21 4.63 25.87
CA GLY A 196 -0.04 5.99 26.38
C GLY A 196 0.82 6.07 27.64
N ALA A 197 1.14 7.28 28.06
CA ALA A 197 1.93 7.53 29.26
C ALA A 197 1.31 6.86 30.49
N ASP A 198 2.14 6.20 31.29
CA ASP A 198 1.73 5.51 32.51
C ASP A 198 0.57 4.51 32.32
N LYS A 199 0.33 4.05 31.06
CA LYS A 199 -0.77 3.12 30.72
C LYS A 199 -2.16 3.62 31.11
N GLN A 200 -2.34 4.95 31.11
CA GLN A 200 -3.62 5.57 31.41
C GLN A 200 -4.52 5.72 30.18
N ASP A 201 -3.92 5.67 28.99
CA ASP A 201 -4.62 5.73 27.72
C ASP A 201 -4.11 4.61 26.81
N PHE A 202 -5.03 3.96 26.10
CA PHE A 202 -4.70 2.99 25.06
C PHE A 202 -5.47 3.30 23.79
N TYR A 203 -4.79 3.11 22.68
CA TYR A 203 -5.28 3.38 21.32
C TYR A 203 -5.19 2.11 20.51
N ILE A 204 -6.25 1.72 19.84
CA ILE A 204 -6.25 0.55 18.96
C ILE A 204 -6.46 1.08 17.52
N ALA A 205 -5.71 0.58 16.56
CA ALA A 205 -5.91 0.95 15.17
C ALA A 205 -5.43 -0.13 14.19
N SER A 206 -5.93 -0.05 12.96
CA SER A 206 -5.50 -0.93 11.86
C SER A 206 -4.06 -0.65 11.43
N ASP A 207 -3.53 0.55 11.67
CA ASP A 207 -2.11 0.91 11.53
C ASP A 207 -1.71 1.98 12.56
N ALA A 208 -0.42 2.31 12.64
CA ALA A 208 0.08 3.26 13.62
C ALA A 208 -0.27 4.73 13.32
N THR A 209 -0.73 5.08 12.11
CA THR A 209 -0.97 6.49 11.70
C THR A 209 -1.92 7.26 12.62
N PRO A 210 -3.07 6.71 13.08
CA PRO A 210 -3.94 7.38 14.04
C PRO A 210 -3.33 7.55 15.44
N ILE A 211 -2.37 6.69 15.79
CA ILE A 211 -1.84 6.53 17.16
C ILE A 211 -0.68 7.50 17.43
N VAL A 212 0.17 7.76 16.43
CA VAL A 212 1.45 8.49 16.61
C VAL A 212 1.33 9.91 17.13
N GLU A 213 0.15 10.55 17.06
CA GLU A 213 -0.08 11.85 17.70
C GLU A 213 -0.19 11.77 19.22
N TYR A 214 -0.50 10.60 19.74
CA TYR A 214 -0.77 10.36 21.15
C TYR A 214 0.35 9.61 21.84
N THR A 215 0.98 8.68 21.15
CA THR A 215 2.10 7.88 21.65
C THR A 215 2.93 7.30 20.51
N ASP A 216 4.24 7.19 20.73
CA ASP A 216 5.18 6.49 19.84
C ASP A 216 5.40 5.02 20.25
N GLN A 217 4.83 4.61 21.41
CA GLN A 217 4.94 3.26 21.94
C GLN A 217 3.79 2.38 21.44
N VAL A 218 4.11 1.36 20.66
CA VAL A 218 3.09 0.50 20.05
C VAL A 218 3.40 -0.99 20.22
N VAL A 219 2.35 -1.80 20.30
CA VAL A 219 2.37 -3.26 20.25
C VAL A 219 1.66 -3.71 18.99
N TYR A 220 2.36 -4.43 18.12
CA TYR A 220 1.75 -5.07 16.95
C TYR A 220 1.27 -6.46 17.37
N LEU A 221 -0.02 -6.75 17.21
CA LEU A 221 -0.53 -8.09 17.47
C LEU A 221 -0.02 -9.05 16.39
N GLU A 222 0.24 -10.29 16.79
CA GLU A 222 0.55 -11.40 15.90
C GLU A 222 -0.70 -12.25 15.62
N ASP A 223 -0.65 -13.11 14.61
CA ASP A 223 -1.77 -13.97 14.26
C ASP A 223 -2.12 -14.94 15.40
N GLY A 224 -3.41 -15.03 15.70
CA GLY A 224 -3.92 -15.84 16.80
C GLY A 224 -3.78 -15.20 18.19
N GLN A 225 -3.28 -13.95 18.29
CA GLN A 225 -3.22 -13.23 19.58
C GLN A 225 -4.53 -12.49 19.87
N ILE A 226 -4.87 -12.48 21.16
CA ILE A 226 -5.98 -11.75 21.76
C ILE A 226 -5.39 -10.86 22.85
N ALA A 227 -5.63 -9.57 22.78
CA ALA A 227 -5.20 -8.57 23.75
C ALA A 227 -6.38 -8.11 24.61
N GLU A 228 -6.30 -8.29 25.91
CA GLU A 228 -7.16 -7.60 26.87
C GLU A 228 -6.48 -6.32 27.34
N ILE A 229 -7.12 -5.18 27.14
CA ILE A 229 -6.57 -3.84 27.35
C ILE A 229 -7.38 -3.13 28.43
N ARG A 230 -6.73 -2.81 29.58
CA ARG A 230 -7.35 -2.15 30.75
C ARG A 230 -6.54 -0.93 31.17
N ILE A 231 -7.21 0.16 31.55
CA ILE A 231 -6.55 1.36 32.07
C ILE A 231 -5.69 1.01 33.31
N GLY A 232 -4.47 1.52 33.33
CA GLY A 232 -3.53 1.37 34.46
C GLY A 232 -2.93 -0.02 34.62
N LYS A 233 -3.10 -0.91 33.63
CA LYS A 233 -2.56 -2.28 33.65
C LYS A 233 -1.69 -2.55 32.42
N ASP A 234 -0.86 -3.57 32.49
CA ASP A 234 -0.21 -4.16 31.33
C ASP A 234 -1.26 -4.81 30.43
N ILE A 235 -0.98 -4.84 29.12
CA ILE A 235 -1.80 -5.58 28.17
C ILE A 235 -1.70 -7.06 28.52
N GLU A 236 -2.82 -7.73 28.75
CA GLU A 236 -2.85 -9.17 28.91
C GLU A 236 -2.99 -9.82 27.53
N MET A 237 -1.89 -10.37 27.02
CA MET A 237 -1.84 -11.01 25.72
C MET A 237 -1.99 -12.52 25.89
N ILE A 238 -3.00 -13.11 25.25
CA ILE A 238 -3.23 -14.54 25.22
C ILE A 238 -3.37 -15.06 23.79
N ASN A 239 -3.23 -16.34 23.59
CA ASN A 239 -3.57 -17.00 22.33
C ASN A 239 -4.94 -17.68 22.39
N LEU A 240 -5.39 -18.24 21.25
CA LEU A 240 -6.66 -18.96 21.13
C LEU A 240 -6.82 -20.16 22.09
N ASN A 241 -5.75 -20.64 22.73
CA ASN A 241 -5.76 -21.68 23.73
C ASN A 241 -5.71 -21.13 25.18
N HIS A 242 -6.01 -19.85 25.39
CA HIS A 242 -5.93 -19.16 26.71
C HIS A 242 -4.54 -19.21 27.38
N LYS A 243 -3.46 -19.30 26.60
CA LYS A 243 -2.10 -19.23 27.13
C LYS A 243 -1.57 -17.82 26.99
N LEU A 244 -0.94 -17.31 28.05
CA LEU A 244 -0.24 -16.05 28.03
C LEU A 244 0.86 -16.06 26.97
N CYS A 245 0.98 -14.95 26.23
CA CYS A 245 1.98 -14.70 25.20
C CYS A 245 2.81 -13.48 25.60
N ASP A 246 4.08 -13.52 25.28
CA ASP A 246 4.94 -12.35 25.38
C ASP A 246 4.61 -11.38 24.23
N TYR A 247 4.88 -10.09 24.45
CA TYR A 247 4.76 -9.05 23.42
C TYR A 247 5.85 -7.99 23.60
N ASP A 248 6.26 -7.35 22.49
CA ASP A 248 7.24 -6.29 22.49
C ASP A 248 6.58 -4.93 22.26
N ILE A 249 6.94 -3.95 23.10
CA ILE A 249 6.60 -2.55 22.84
C ILE A 249 7.68 -1.98 21.92
N LYS A 250 7.26 -1.50 20.73
CA LYS A 250 8.15 -0.90 19.72
C LYS A 250 7.93 0.60 19.68
N THR A 251 9.02 1.35 19.50
CA THR A 251 8.93 2.79 19.25
C THR A 251 8.75 3.03 17.75
N VAL A 252 7.73 3.82 17.40
CA VAL A 252 7.44 4.21 16.00
C VAL A 252 7.98 5.61 15.76
N ASP A 253 8.96 5.74 14.90
CA ASP A 253 9.50 7.04 14.45
C ASP A 253 8.73 7.50 13.20
N LEU A 254 7.57 8.13 13.39
CA LEU A 254 6.77 8.75 12.34
C LEU A 254 6.72 10.26 12.55
N ASP A 255 7.27 11.00 11.60
CA ASP A 255 7.19 12.47 11.58
C ASP A 255 5.77 12.93 11.22
N ILE A 256 5.05 13.44 12.20
CA ILE A 256 3.65 13.91 12.07
C ILE A 256 3.53 15.01 11.01
N SER A 257 4.58 15.83 10.81
CA SER A 257 4.57 16.90 9.79
C SER A 257 4.41 16.35 8.37
N LYS A 258 4.87 15.11 8.14
CA LYS A 258 4.75 14.40 6.86
C LYS A 258 3.31 13.92 6.56
N LEU A 259 2.44 13.89 7.56
CA LEU A 259 1.02 13.53 7.43
C LEU A 259 0.12 14.72 7.00
N SER A 260 0.68 15.91 6.83
CA SER A 260 -0.04 17.10 6.34
C SER A 260 0.23 17.34 4.86
N LYS A 261 -0.70 18.02 4.18
CA LYS A 261 -0.52 18.39 2.76
C LYS A 261 0.56 19.45 2.53
N GLY A 262 1.08 20.11 3.57
CA GLY A 262 2.19 21.06 3.47
C GLY A 262 1.96 22.22 2.49
N GLY A 263 0.72 22.66 2.31
CA GLY A 263 0.36 23.75 1.38
C GLY A 263 -0.01 23.30 -0.05
N PHE A 264 0.08 22.01 -0.35
CA PHE A 264 -0.40 21.44 -1.61
C PHE A 264 -1.91 21.19 -1.58
N ASP A 265 -2.56 21.26 -2.74
CA ASP A 265 -4.01 20.99 -2.85
C ASP A 265 -4.34 19.53 -2.51
N HIS A 266 -3.46 18.59 -2.89
CA HIS A 266 -3.63 17.15 -2.75
C HIS A 266 -2.37 16.46 -2.23
N PHE A 267 -2.54 15.34 -1.52
CA PHE A 267 -1.42 14.51 -1.08
C PHE A 267 -0.61 13.97 -2.26
N MET A 268 -1.26 13.50 -3.31
CA MET A 268 -0.56 12.99 -4.50
C MET A 268 0.40 14.02 -5.08
N LEU A 269 0.00 15.30 -5.18
CA LEU A 269 0.89 16.34 -5.70
C LEU A 269 2.09 16.55 -4.76
N LYS A 270 1.83 16.64 -3.45
CA LYS A 270 2.91 16.71 -2.44
C LYS A 270 3.88 15.54 -2.60
N GLU A 271 3.36 14.32 -2.70
CA GLU A 271 4.16 13.08 -2.80
C GLU A 271 4.97 13.03 -4.09
N ILE A 272 4.48 13.60 -5.19
CA ILE A 272 5.26 13.80 -6.43
C ILE A 272 6.44 14.75 -6.16
N TYR A 273 6.20 15.85 -5.43
CA TYR A 273 7.25 16.83 -5.09
C TYR A 273 8.19 16.36 -3.97
N ASP A 274 7.77 15.43 -3.12
CA ASP A 274 8.62 14.83 -2.08
C ASP A 274 9.70 13.90 -2.67
N GLN A 275 9.54 13.40 -3.90
CA GLN A 275 10.40 12.37 -4.49
C GLN A 275 11.90 12.68 -4.43
N PRO A 276 12.41 13.89 -4.76
CA PRO A 276 13.84 14.18 -4.65
C PRO A 276 14.38 13.95 -3.23
N GLN A 277 13.63 14.37 -2.21
CA GLN A 277 14.04 14.14 -0.82
C GLN A 277 13.92 12.67 -0.44
N CYS A 278 12.85 11.99 -0.85
CA CYS A 278 12.67 10.56 -0.62
C CYS A 278 13.82 9.73 -1.20
N LEU A 279 14.35 10.09 -2.37
CA LEU A 279 15.51 9.40 -2.93
C LEU A 279 16.78 9.64 -2.10
N LYS A 280 16.99 10.86 -1.58
CA LYS A 280 18.08 11.16 -0.65
C LYS A 280 17.94 10.29 0.62
N ASP A 281 16.73 10.18 1.17
CA ASP A 281 16.44 9.37 2.36
C ASP A 281 16.67 7.86 2.07
N CYS A 282 16.24 7.34 0.92
CA CYS A 282 16.51 5.97 0.49
C CYS A 282 18.00 5.63 0.42
N MET A 283 18.82 6.59 0.00
CA MET A 283 20.26 6.42 -0.19
C MET A 283 21.08 6.73 1.08
N SER A 284 20.49 7.43 2.05
CA SER A 284 21.18 7.85 3.28
C SER A 284 21.72 6.65 4.06
N GLY A 285 23.00 6.71 4.41
CA GLY A 285 23.72 5.63 5.09
C GLY A 285 23.97 4.38 4.24
N ARG A 286 23.61 4.40 2.96
CA ARG A 286 23.73 3.26 2.04
C ARG A 286 24.58 3.55 0.82
N LEU A 287 24.47 4.73 0.25
CA LEU A 287 25.23 5.16 -0.92
C LEU A 287 26.23 6.23 -0.48
N PHE A 288 27.49 5.97 -0.75
CA PHE A 288 28.60 6.89 -0.46
C PHE A 288 29.24 7.29 -1.81
N ALA A 289 29.02 8.55 -2.19
CA ALA A 289 29.56 9.15 -3.40
C ALA A 289 30.51 10.27 -3.03
N ASP A 290 31.79 10.13 -3.39
CA ASP A 290 32.84 11.11 -3.20
C ASP A 290 33.15 11.78 -4.54
N LYS A 291 32.79 13.06 -4.68
CA LYS A 291 32.99 13.84 -5.91
C LYS A 291 34.47 14.11 -6.19
N ASP A 292 35.28 14.23 -5.14
CA ASP A 292 36.70 14.57 -5.25
C ASP A 292 37.55 13.30 -5.50
N ASN A 293 37.09 12.15 -5.02
CA ASN A 293 37.74 10.87 -5.24
C ASN A 293 36.71 9.76 -5.55
N PRO A 294 36.26 9.63 -6.81
CA PRO A 294 35.25 8.63 -7.19
C PRO A 294 35.61 7.17 -6.89
N SER A 295 36.90 6.84 -6.73
CA SER A 295 37.30 5.49 -6.31
C SER A 295 36.88 5.14 -4.87
N ASN A 296 36.44 6.11 -4.08
CA ASN A 296 35.85 5.89 -2.77
C ASN A 296 34.35 5.58 -2.83
N ASN A 297 33.72 5.67 -4.00
CA ASN A 297 32.31 5.41 -4.15
C ASN A 297 31.99 3.96 -3.80
N HIS A 298 31.05 3.75 -2.88
CA HIS A 298 30.64 2.41 -2.48
C HIS A 298 29.22 2.38 -1.93
N ILE A 299 28.66 1.18 -1.86
CA ILE A 299 27.33 0.92 -1.32
C ILE A 299 27.45 -0.01 -0.11
N VAL A 300 26.71 0.32 0.95
CA VAL A 300 26.57 -0.49 2.17
C VAL A 300 25.11 -0.91 2.33
N LEU A 301 24.88 -2.21 2.28
CA LEU A 301 23.56 -2.81 2.51
C LEU A 301 23.70 -3.96 3.52
N SER A 302 23.33 -3.74 4.78
CA SER A 302 23.41 -4.76 5.85
C SER A 302 22.61 -6.02 5.48
N ALA A 303 21.42 -5.86 4.89
CA ALA A 303 20.61 -6.98 4.40
C ALA A 303 21.34 -7.91 3.41
N LEU A 304 22.31 -7.39 2.69
CA LEU A 304 23.15 -8.15 1.76
C LEU A 304 24.29 -8.87 2.50
N THR A 305 24.82 -8.25 3.55
CA THR A 305 25.96 -8.79 4.31
C THR A 305 25.58 -10.08 5.05
N ASP A 306 24.43 -10.10 5.70
CA ASP A 306 23.99 -11.23 6.54
C ASP A 306 23.66 -12.49 5.72
N TYR A 307 23.22 -12.34 4.46
CA TYR A 307 22.81 -13.42 3.55
C TYR A 307 23.63 -13.45 2.27
N LYS A 308 24.84 -12.89 2.31
CA LYS A 308 25.73 -12.73 1.14
C LYS A 308 25.94 -14.02 0.37
N ASP A 309 26.31 -15.08 1.06
CA ASP A 309 26.65 -16.36 0.43
C ASP A 309 25.43 -16.97 -0.29
N GLN A 310 24.24 -16.89 0.31
CA GLN A 310 23.01 -17.39 -0.29
C GLN A 310 22.62 -16.56 -1.52
N LEU A 311 22.65 -15.22 -1.41
CA LEU A 311 22.37 -14.29 -2.52
C LEU A 311 23.36 -14.47 -3.68
N MET A 312 24.65 -14.69 -3.38
CA MET A 312 25.67 -14.97 -4.39
C MET A 312 25.52 -16.36 -5.02
N ALA A 313 25.10 -17.36 -4.25
CA ALA A 313 24.91 -18.73 -4.74
C ALA A 313 23.61 -18.90 -5.54
N ALA A 314 22.58 -18.11 -5.27
CA ALA A 314 21.27 -18.21 -5.91
C ALA A 314 21.40 -18.23 -7.44
N LYS A 315 20.81 -19.23 -8.07
CA LYS A 315 20.78 -19.35 -9.54
C LYS A 315 19.59 -18.62 -10.15
N HIS A 316 18.53 -18.50 -9.37
CA HIS A 316 17.27 -17.93 -9.80
C HIS A 316 16.76 -16.97 -8.72
N ILE A 317 16.26 -15.83 -9.16
CA ILE A 317 15.59 -14.82 -8.30
C ILE A 317 14.18 -14.64 -8.82
N ILE A 318 13.20 -14.76 -7.95
CA ILE A 318 11.79 -14.51 -8.26
C ILE A 318 11.38 -13.24 -7.55
N ILE A 319 10.79 -12.30 -8.26
CA ILE A 319 10.26 -11.07 -7.64
C ILE A 319 8.73 -11.13 -7.69
N VAL A 320 8.09 -11.08 -6.51
CA VAL A 320 6.64 -11.12 -6.37
C VAL A 320 6.12 -9.77 -5.89
N ALA A 321 5.12 -9.22 -6.58
CA ALA A 321 4.55 -7.91 -6.26
C ALA A 321 3.17 -7.71 -6.91
N CYS A 322 2.48 -6.63 -6.55
CA CYS A 322 1.22 -6.18 -7.13
C CYS A 322 1.32 -4.74 -7.65
N GLY A 323 0.58 -4.39 -8.69
CA GLY A 323 0.37 -3.03 -9.18
C GLY A 323 1.68 -2.27 -9.47
N THR A 324 1.81 -1.07 -8.92
CA THR A 324 2.99 -0.20 -9.05
C THR A 324 4.29 -0.90 -8.63
N SER A 325 4.25 -1.72 -7.57
CA SER A 325 5.42 -2.50 -7.12
C SER A 325 5.83 -3.57 -8.12
N TRP A 326 4.88 -4.16 -8.85
CA TRP A 326 5.17 -5.09 -9.95
C TRP A 326 5.86 -4.38 -11.12
N HIS A 327 5.47 -3.12 -11.45
CA HIS A 327 6.18 -2.32 -12.45
C HIS A 327 7.61 -1.99 -12.01
N ALA A 328 7.84 -1.69 -10.72
CA ALA A 328 9.18 -1.52 -10.17
C ALA A 328 9.99 -2.82 -10.25
N ALA A 329 9.35 -3.97 -9.98
CA ALA A 329 9.97 -5.31 -10.12
C ALA A 329 10.47 -5.59 -11.54
N LEU A 330 9.73 -5.18 -12.58
CA LEU A 330 10.17 -5.31 -13.98
C LEU A 330 11.44 -4.49 -14.28
N ILE A 331 11.63 -3.35 -13.63
CA ILE A 331 12.87 -2.58 -13.70
C ILE A 331 13.97 -3.32 -12.93
N GLY A 332 13.66 -3.80 -11.72
CA GLY A 332 14.56 -4.61 -10.90
C GLY A 332 15.09 -5.84 -11.63
N LYS A 333 14.22 -6.55 -12.35
CA LYS A 333 14.62 -7.66 -13.23
C LYS A 333 15.73 -7.23 -14.21
N GLN A 334 15.49 -6.15 -14.96
CA GLN A 334 16.48 -5.68 -15.95
C GLN A 334 17.80 -5.24 -15.29
N LEU A 335 17.74 -4.61 -14.11
CA LEU A 335 18.92 -4.21 -13.34
C LEU A 335 19.72 -5.43 -12.89
N ILE A 336 19.08 -6.40 -12.23
CA ILE A 336 19.73 -7.59 -11.69
C ILE A 336 20.27 -8.47 -12.84
N GLU A 337 19.50 -8.72 -13.89
CA GLU A 337 19.97 -9.49 -15.05
C GLU A 337 21.18 -8.85 -15.73
N LYS A 338 21.18 -7.50 -15.82
CA LYS A 338 22.27 -6.76 -16.47
C LYS A 338 23.52 -6.70 -15.60
N MET A 339 23.38 -6.38 -14.30
CA MET A 339 24.50 -6.11 -13.40
C MET A 339 25.00 -7.37 -12.69
N CYS A 340 24.11 -8.27 -12.28
CA CYS A 340 24.45 -9.47 -11.52
C CYS A 340 24.54 -10.74 -12.39
N ARG A 341 24.07 -10.70 -13.65
CA ARG A 341 24.02 -11.84 -14.56
C ARG A 341 23.26 -13.06 -14.00
N LYS A 342 22.27 -12.80 -13.17
CA LYS A 342 21.38 -13.80 -12.60
C LYS A 342 20.05 -13.82 -13.35
N ARG A 343 19.44 -15.01 -13.48
CA ARG A 343 18.09 -15.17 -14.02
C ARG A 343 17.08 -14.59 -13.03
N VAL A 344 16.16 -13.77 -13.54
CA VAL A 344 15.10 -13.16 -12.73
C VAL A 344 13.75 -13.40 -13.39
N GLU A 345 12.79 -13.87 -12.61
CA GLU A 345 11.36 -13.92 -12.96
C GLU A 345 10.61 -12.85 -12.16
N VAL A 346 9.55 -12.32 -12.76
CA VAL A 346 8.69 -11.32 -12.10
C VAL A 346 7.26 -11.76 -12.24
N GLU A 347 6.64 -12.05 -11.11
CA GLU A 347 5.30 -12.62 -11.05
C GLU A 347 4.32 -11.67 -10.34
N TYR A 348 3.08 -11.66 -10.78
CA TYR A 348 2.01 -11.11 -9.96
C TYR A 348 1.84 -12.00 -8.72
N ALA A 349 1.85 -11.40 -7.54
CA ALA A 349 1.76 -12.17 -6.30
C ALA A 349 0.46 -13.00 -6.21
N SER A 350 -0.65 -12.50 -6.78
CA SER A 350 -1.91 -13.22 -6.90
C SER A 350 -1.80 -14.49 -7.75
N GLU A 351 -1.13 -14.40 -8.90
CA GLU A 351 -0.95 -15.54 -9.81
C GLU A 351 0.08 -16.54 -9.25
N PHE A 352 1.17 -16.04 -8.69
CA PHE A 352 2.20 -16.87 -8.05
C PHE A 352 1.61 -17.76 -6.95
N ARG A 353 0.72 -17.20 -6.12
CA ARG A 353 0.10 -17.91 -5.01
C ARG A 353 -0.71 -19.14 -5.44
N TYR A 354 -1.41 -19.06 -6.59
CA TYR A 354 -2.33 -20.11 -7.05
C TYR A 354 -1.82 -20.89 -8.27
N GLY A 355 -0.72 -20.43 -8.88
CA GLY A 355 -0.18 -20.99 -10.13
C GLY A 355 0.67 -22.25 -9.95
N GLU A 356 0.79 -22.82 -8.72
CA GLU A 356 1.70 -23.92 -8.41
C GLU A 356 3.13 -23.68 -8.91
N PRO A 357 3.78 -22.56 -8.48
CA PRO A 357 5.09 -22.18 -9.00
C PRO A 357 6.15 -23.22 -8.64
N VAL A 358 7.10 -23.40 -9.52
CA VAL A 358 8.29 -24.24 -9.25
C VAL A 358 9.27 -23.41 -8.41
N ILE A 359 9.45 -23.80 -7.15
CA ILE A 359 10.31 -23.11 -6.19
C ILE A 359 11.31 -24.12 -5.64
N GLU A 360 12.60 -23.81 -5.75
CA GLU A 360 13.68 -24.59 -5.19
C GLU A 360 14.23 -23.94 -3.91
N SER A 361 14.82 -24.73 -3.03
CA SER A 361 15.33 -24.24 -1.73
C SER A 361 16.56 -23.32 -1.86
N ASP A 362 17.18 -23.23 -3.02
CA ASP A 362 18.28 -22.31 -3.36
C ASP A 362 17.79 -21.07 -4.17
N ASP A 363 16.48 -20.92 -4.35
CA ASP A 363 15.89 -19.71 -4.90
C ASP A 363 15.87 -18.56 -3.89
N VAL A 364 15.88 -17.34 -4.42
CA VAL A 364 15.64 -16.11 -3.65
C VAL A 364 14.34 -15.50 -4.13
N VAL A 365 13.40 -15.29 -3.21
CA VAL A 365 12.12 -14.62 -3.51
C VAL A 365 12.16 -13.21 -2.94
N ILE A 366 12.09 -12.21 -3.80
CA ILE A 366 12.06 -10.79 -3.42
C ILE A 366 10.61 -10.32 -3.40
N ALA A 367 10.10 -9.93 -2.23
CA ALA A 367 8.80 -9.34 -2.06
C ALA A 367 8.87 -7.81 -2.08
N ILE A 368 8.09 -7.16 -2.95
CA ILE A 368 8.04 -5.71 -3.01
C ILE A 368 6.63 -5.23 -2.66
N SER A 369 6.53 -4.39 -1.62
CA SER A 369 5.25 -3.79 -1.21
C SER A 369 5.45 -2.41 -0.58
N GLN A 370 4.62 -1.44 -0.96
CA GLN A 370 4.62 -0.12 -0.33
C GLN A 370 4.09 -0.22 1.11
N SER A 371 2.92 -0.78 1.31
CA SER A 371 2.32 -0.91 2.65
C SER A 371 2.99 -1.97 3.52
N GLY A 372 3.54 -3.02 2.90
CA GLY A 372 3.99 -4.22 3.58
C GLY A 372 2.84 -5.09 4.13
N GLU A 373 1.60 -4.79 3.72
CA GLU A 373 0.37 -5.47 4.19
C GLU A 373 -0.44 -6.07 3.03
N THR A 374 0.10 -6.14 1.82
CA THR A 374 -0.59 -6.69 0.65
C THR A 374 -0.80 -8.18 0.82
N ALA A 375 -2.06 -8.63 0.91
CA ALA A 375 -2.42 -10.02 1.23
C ALA A 375 -1.81 -11.03 0.25
N ASP A 376 -1.94 -10.80 -1.06
CA ASP A 376 -1.38 -11.71 -2.06
C ASP A 376 0.15 -11.81 -1.96
N THR A 377 0.84 -10.68 -1.72
CA THR A 377 2.28 -10.68 -1.56
C THR A 377 2.70 -11.42 -0.29
N LEU A 378 1.95 -11.26 0.82
CA LEU A 378 2.19 -11.98 2.06
C LEU A 378 2.00 -13.50 1.86
N ALA A 379 0.91 -13.90 1.22
CA ALA A 379 0.64 -15.31 0.95
C ALA A 379 1.67 -15.93 -0.02
N ALA A 380 2.11 -15.17 -1.04
CA ALA A 380 3.15 -15.62 -1.97
C ALA A 380 4.47 -15.92 -1.27
N ILE A 381 4.92 -15.04 -0.34
CA ILE A 381 6.17 -15.29 0.43
C ILE A 381 6.01 -16.43 1.44
N GLN A 382 4.85 -16.59 2.05
CA GLN A 382 4.58 -17.73 2.94
C GLN A 382 4.66 -19.06 2.17
N LEU A 383 4.11 -19.11 0.95
CA LEU A 383 4.26 -20.26 0.06
C LEU A 383 5.73 -20.53 -0.27
N ALA A 384 6.49 -19.51 -0.67
CA ALA A 384 7.91 -19.66 -1.00
C ALA A 384 8.74 -20.13 0.20
N LYS A 385 8.45 -19.61 1.40
CA LYS A 385 9.10 -20.01 2.66
C LYS A 385 8.85 -21.48 3.01
N GLN A 386 7.64 -22.01 2.73
CA GLN A 386 7.33 -23.44 2.91
C GLN A 386 8.20 -24.35 2.02
N HIS A 387 8.67 -23.85 0.87
CA HIS A 387 9.58 -24.55 -0.04
C HIS A 387 11.06 -24.33 0.30
N GLY A 388 11.36 -23.53 1.32
CA GLY A 388 12.74 -23.30 1.80
C GLY A 388 13.50 -22.20 1.06
N ALA A 389 12.85 -21.40 0.21
CA ALA A 389 13.47 -20.26 -0.47
C ALA A 389 13.84 -19.16 0.54
N LEU A 390 14.92 -18.42 0.25
CA LEU A 390 15.28 -17.21 0.99
C LEU A 390 14.31 -16.06 0.64
N ILE A 391 13.68 -15.47 1.63
CA ILE A 391 12.74 -14.37 1.43
C ILE A 391 13.42 -13.02 1.71
N PHE A 392 13.48 -12.16 0.70
CA PHE A 392 14.04 -10.82 0.78
C PHE A 392 12.93 -9.76 0.64
N GLY A 393 12.80 -8.84 1.61
CA GLY A 393 11.76 -7.80 1.60
C GLY A 393 12.25 -6.45 1.08
N ILE A 394 11.48 -5.80 0.21
CA ILE A 394 11.64 -4.37 -0.14
C ILE A 394 10.32 -3.68 0.20
N VAL A 395 10.25 -3.07 1.37
CA VAL A 395 9.00 -2.54 1.93
C VAL A 395 9.18 -1.11 2.45
N ASN A 396 8.08 -0.36 2.54
CA ASN A 396 8.11 0.97 3.18
C ASN A 396 7.57 0.93 4.61
N GLY A 397 6.54 0.12 4.88
CA GLY A 397 5.93 -0.03 6.19
C GLY A 397 6.87 -0.71 7.19
N VAL A 398 7.45 0.05 8.12
CA VAL A 398 8.29 -0.49 9.19
C VAL A 398 7.44 -1.36 10.11
N GLY A 399 7.91 -2.59 10.39
CA GLY A 399 7.20 -3.54 11.24
C GLY A 399 5.92 -4.13 10.63
N SER A 400 5.71 -3.94 9.32
CA SER A 400 4.58 -4.53 8.60
C SER A 400 4.63 -6.06 8.54
N SER A 401 3.51 -6.69 8.18
CA SER A 401 3.40 -8.15 8.12
C SER A 401 4.42 -8.78 7.17
N ILE A 402 4.58 -8.22 5.95
CA ILE A 402 5.60 -8.69 5.00
C ILE A 402 7.02 -8.51 5.58
N ALA A 403 7.31 -7.35 6.22
CA ALA A 403 8.62 -7.12 6.81
C ALA A 403 8.98 -8.12 7.92
N ARG A 404 7.99 -8.59 8.68
CA ARG A 404 8.20 -9.61 9.73
C ARG A 404 8.35 -11.02 9.18
N GLU A 405 7.73 -11.32 8.05
CA GLU A 405 7.80 -12.64 7.40
C GLU A 405 9.06 -12.84 6.57
N THR A 406 9.76 -11.77 6.20
CA THR A 406 11.01 -11.87 5.41
C THR A 406 12.20 -12.21 6.29
N ASP A 407 13.14 -13.00 5.75
CA ASP A 407 14.39 -13.38 6.45
C ASP A 407 15.35 -12.20 6.54
N THR A 408 15.33 -11.34 5.53
CA THR A 408 16.10 -10.10 5.45
C THR A 408 15.41 -9.10 4.50
N GLY A 409 15.84 -7.84 4.49
CA GLY A 409 15.26 -6.88 3.56
C GLY A 409 15.74 -5.44 3.75
N ILE A 410 15.17 -4.56 2.95
CA ILE A 410 15.50 -3.14 2.90
C ILE A 410 14.23 -2.32 2.99
N TYR A 411 14.15 -1.42 3.96
CA TYR A 411 13.12 -0.38 3.98
C TYR A 411 13.43 0.72 2.97
N ILE A 412 12.43 1.16 2.19
CA ILE A 412 12.63 2.21 1.18
C ILE A 412 12.66 3.63 1.75
N HIS A 413 12.22 3.83 2.99
CA HIS A 413 12.28 5.10 3.75
C HIS A 413 11.70 6.34 3.03
N VAL A 414 10.67 6.18 2.21
CA VAL A 414 10.00 7.31 1.54
C VAL A 414 8.96 8.02 2.41
N GLY A 415 8.85 7.60 3.68
CA GLY A 415 7.83 8.09 4.60
C GLY A 415 6.41 7.64 4.24
N PRO A 416 5.39 8.12 4.97
CA PRO A 416 4.00 7.79 4.66
C PRO A 416 3.60 8.27 3.27
N GLU A 417 2.87 7.43 2.53
CA GLU A 417 2.28 7.74 1.24
C GLU A 417 0.77 7.56 1.36
N ILE A 418 0.02 8.68 1.30
CA ILE A 418 -1.41 8.76 1.62
C ILE A 418 -2.27 8.70 0.37
N GLY A 419 -1.84 9.37 -0.71
CA GLY A 419 -2.52 9.28 -2.00
C GLY A 419 -2.68 7.83 -2.43
N VAL A 420 -3.89 7.43 -2.84
CA VAL A 420 -4.18 6.03 -3.21
C VAL A 420 -3.28 5.58 -4.36
N ALA A 421 -3.14 6.40 -5.39
CA ALA A 421 -2.21 6.13 -6.49
C ALA A 421 -0.76 6.37 -6.04
N SER A 422 0.05 5.31 -5.97
CA SER A 422 1.45 5.39 -5.54
C SER A 422 2.32 6.19 -6.50
N THR A 423 3.22 7.01 -5.96
CA THR A 423 4.16 7.85 -6.70
C THR A 423 5.59 7.71 -6.18
N LYS A 424 5.87 8.23 -4.99
CA LYS A 424 7.19 8.21 -4.37
C LYS A 424 7.64 6.81 -3.94
N ALA A 425 6.70 5.91 -3.64
CA ALA A 425 7.02 4.52 -3.35
C ALA A 425 7.63 3.82 -4.57
N PHE A 426 7.13 4.10 -5.79
CA PHE A 426 7.71 3.56 -7.02
C PHE A 426 9.18 3.97 -7.19
N THR A 427 9.47 5.27 -7.11
CA THR A 427 10.84 5.76 -7.27
C THR A 427 11.76 5.29 -6.15
N GLY A 428 11.26 5.18 -4.91
CA GLY A 428 11.99 4.58 -3.80
C GLY A 428 12.30 3.10 -4.02
N GLN A 429 11.34 2.31 -4.49
CA GLN A 429 11.54 0.89 -4.82
C GLN A 429 12.57 0.72 -5.94
N VAL A 430 12.48 1.51 -7.02
CA VAL A 430 13.47 1.47 -8.12
C VAL A 430 14.86 1.86 -7.63
N THR A 431 14.96 2.86 -6.73
CA THR A 431 16.24 3.27 -6.13
C THR A 431 16.86 2.14 -5.31
N VAL A 432 16.08 1.50 -4.43
CA VAL A 432 16.56 0.37 -3.61
C VAL A 432 16.95 -0.83 -4.48
N LEU A 433 16.15 -1.15 -5.52
CA LEU A 433 16.50 -2.20 -6.48
C LEU A 433 17.79 -1.89 -7.25
N THR A 434 18.05 -0.61 -7.53
CA THR A 434 19.32 -0.17 -8.15
C THR A 434 20.49 -0.36 -7.19
N LEU A 435 20.34 0.05 -5.93
CA LEU A 435 21.36 -0.16 -4.89
C LEU A 435 21.66 -1.66 -4.70
N PHE A 436 20.62 -2.48 -4.64
CA PHE A 436 20.74 -3.95 -4.51
C PHE A 436 21.49 -4.54 -5.69
N ALA A 437 21.10 -4.20 -6.93
CA ALA A 437 21.74 -4.73 -8.13
C ALA A 437 23.20 -4.29 -8.27
N LEU A 438 23.52 -3.05 -7.91
CA LEU A 438 24.90 -2.54 -7.90
C LEU A 438 25.75 -3.27 -6.87
N ALA A 439 25.28 -3.36 -5.63
CA ALA A 439 26.02 -4.00 -4.55
C ALA A 439 26.24 -5.50 -4.84
N LEU A 440 25.18 -6.23 -5.22
CA LEU A 440 25.31 -7.65 -5.55
C LEU A 440 26.18 -7.90 -6.80
N GLY A 441 26.02 -7.06 -7.85
CA GLY A 441 26.81 -7.19 -9.08
C GLY A 441 28.30 -6.91 -8.86
N HIS A 442 28.63 -5.96 -7.98
CA HIS A 442 30.00 -5.68 -7.56
C HIS A 442 30.61 -6.87 -6.78
N GLU A 443 29.88 -7.40 -5.79
CA GLU A 443 30.31 -8.56 -5.00
C GLU A 443 30.50 -9.83 -5.85
N LEU A 444 29.65 -10.03 -6.86
CA LEU A 444 29.77 -11.13 -7.83
C LEU A 444 30.93 -10.95 -8.82
N GLY A 445 31.53 -9.75 -8.91
CA GLY A 445 32.53 -9.42 -9.92
C GLY A 445 31.98 -9.38 -11.36
N THR A 446 30.65 -9.29 -11.52
CA THR A 446 29.97 -9.26 -12.83
C THR A 446 29.78 -7.84 -13.36
N LEU A 447 29.93 -6.83 -12.51
CA LEU A 447 29.91 -5.41 -12.83
C LEU A 447 31.35 -4.87 -12.80
N SER A 448 31.76 -4.13 -13.84
CA SER A 448 33.09 -3.52 -13.84
C SER A 448 33.19 -2.42 -12.78
N GLU A 449 34.38 -2.24 -12.19
CA GLU A 449 34.63 -1.17 -11.21
C GLU A 449 34.25 0.21 -11.78
N LYS A 450 34.56 0.45 -13.05
CA LYS A 450 34.21 1.68 -13.75
C LYS A 450 32.71 1.91 -13.77
N ASP A 451 31.93 0.91 -14.21
CA ASP A 451 30.46 1.03 -14.30
C ASP A 451 29.83 1.17 -12.92
N TYR A 452 30.40 0.50 -11.91
CA TYR A 452 29.96 0.59 -10.51
C TYR A 452 30.13 2.01 -9.98
N VAL A 453 31.35 2.57 -10.05
CA VAL A 453 31.68 3.91 -9.56
C VAL A 453 30.90 4.98 -10.31
N GLU A 454 30.80 4.88 -11.65
CA GLU A 454 30.07 5.82 -12.49
C GLU A 454 28.55 5.82 -12.17
N THR A 455 27.97 4.62 -11.97
CA THR A 455 26.55 4.52 -11.66
C THR A 455 26.22 5.05 -10.27
N ILE A 456 27.10 4.86 -9.27
CA ILE A 456 26.95 5.46 -7.92
C ILE A 456 26.97 6.99 -8.01
N ALA A 457 27.95 7.55 -8.72
CA ALA A 457 28.07 9.01 -8.87
C ALA A 457 26.83 9.59 -9.54
N GLU A 458 26.34 8.94 -10.60
CA GLU A 458 25.16 9.39 -11.33
C GLU A 458 23.87 9.22 -10.51
N LEU A 459 23.73 8.13 -9.74
CA LEU A 459 22.58 7.90 -8.86
C LEU A 459 22.48 8.99 -7.76
N ALA A 460 23.62 9.43 -7.24
CA ALA A 460 23.68 10.53 -6.28
C ALA A 460 23.17 11.87 -6.83
N GLU A 461 23.26 12.08 -8.15
CA GLU A 461 22.80 13.30 -8.84
C GLU A 461 21.31 13.24 -9.24
N ILE A 462 20.69 12.06 -9.23
CA ILE A 462 19.29 11.89 -9.64
C ILE A 462 18.32 12.82 -8.90
N PRO A 463 18.42 13.03 -7.57
CA PRO A 463 17.53 13.96 -6.86
C PRO A 463 17.54 15.37 -7.46
N CYS A 464 18.72 15.91 -7.73
CA CYS A 464 18.86 17.25 -8.35
C CYS A 464 18.34 17.30 -9.79
N LYS A 465 18.51 16.21 -10.56
CA LYS A 465 17.95 16.09 -11.90
C LYS A 465 16.43 16.00 -11.86
N MET A 466 15.87 15.32 -10.88
CA MET A 466 14.43 15.22 -10.66
C MET A 466 13.80 16.57 -10.29
N GLU A 467 14.47 17.39 -9.48
CA GLU A 467 14.05 18.76 -9.17
C GLU A 467 13.86 19.59 -10.47
N LYS A 468 14.79 19.46 -11.43
CA LYS A 468 14.66 20.12 -12.76
C LYS A 468 13.46 19.61 -13.56
N VAL A 469 13.09 18.33 -13.43
CA VAL A 469 11.87 17.81 -14.06
C VAL A 469 10.63 18.43 -13.42
N LEU A 470 10.61 18.56 -12.08
CA LEU A 470 9.50 19.16 -11.34
C LEU A 470 9.29 20.65 -11.66
N GLU A 471 10.35 21.39 -11.98
CA GLU A 471 10.25 22.79 -12.46
C GLU A 471 9.37 22.94 -13.71
N GLN A 472 9.22 21.87 -14.51
CA GLN A 472 8.36 21.86 -15.69
C GLN A 472 6.87 21.68 -15.39
N THR A 473 6.48 21.47 -14.13
CA THR A 473 5.07 21.27 -13.73
C THR A 473 4.10 22.28 -14.37
N PRO A 474 4.38 23.60 -14.43
CA PRO A 474 3.44 24.54 -15.06
C PRO A 474 3.24 24.31 -16.57
N SER A 475 4.24 23.79 -17.28
CA SER A 475 4.13 23.46 -18.71
C SER A 475 3.38 22.16 -18.91
N ILE A 476 3.64 21.16 -18.09
CA ILE A 476 2.95 19.87 -18.11
C ILE A 476 1.47 20.05 -17.74
N SER A 477 1.15 20.89 -16.75
CA SER A 477 -0.23 21.24 -16.39
C SER A 477 -1.00 21.88 -17.57
N ARG A 478 -0.38 22.81 -18.30
CA ARG A 478 -1.01 23.37 -19.51
C ARG A 478 -1.23 22.31 -20.59
N LEU A 479 -0.27 21.40 -20.75
CA LEU A 479 -0.38 20.30 -21.71
C LEU A 479 -1.48 19.31 -21.32
N ALA A 480 -1.65 19.01 -20.03
CA ALA A 480 -2.68 18.11 -19.51
C ALA A 480 -4.09 18.52 -19.94
N LYS A 481 -4.37 19.84 -19.97
CA LYS A 481 -5.68 20.38 -20.39
C LYS A 481 -6.06 19.98 -21.81
N VAL A 482 -5.06 19.84 -22.70
CA VAL A 482 -5.28 19.42 -24.08
C VAL A 482 -5.79 17.98 -24.18
N PHE A 483 -5.56 17.16 -23.16
CA PHE A 483 -5.88 15.74 -23.19
C PHE A 483 -7.12 15.33 -22.36
N THR A 484 -7.79 16.29 -21.75
CA THR A 484 -9.00 16.02 -20.92
C THR A 484 -10.17 15.43 -21.71
N TYR A 485 -10.19 15.60 -23.04
CA TYR A 485 -11.20 15.04 -23.93
C TYR A 485 -11.04 13.54 -24.17
N ALA A 486 -9.82 13.02 -24.00
CA ALA A 486 -9.50 11.66 -24.41
C ALA A 486 -10.21 10.61 -23.51
N HIS A 487 -10.66 9.55 -24.15
CA HIS A 487 -11.22 8.37 -23.48
C HIS A 487 -10.22 7.22 -23.38
N ASN A 488 -9.26 7.19 -24.28
CA ASN A 488 -8.22 6.16 -24.37
C ASN A 488 -6.84 6.77 -24.53
N PHE A 489 -5.82 6.09 -24.03
CA PHE A 489 -4.41 6.44 -24.19
C PHE A 489 -3.57 5.18 -24.43
N LEU A 490 -2.54 5.30 -25.26
CA LEU A 490 -1.46 4.31 -25.34
C LEU A 490 -0.16 4.90 -24.80
N TYR A 491 0.55 4.10 -24.02
CA TYR A 491 1.87 4.41 -23.50
C TYR A 491 2.89 3.41 -24.06
N LEU A 492 3.91 3.90 -24.75
CA LEU A 492 4.84 3.08 -25.50
C LEU A 492 6.27 3.32 -25.03
N GLY A 493 6.94 2.24 -24.62
CA GLY A 493 8.32 2.26 -24.16
C GLY A 493 9.11 1.05 -24.64
N ARG A 494 10.44 1.09 -24.51
CA ARG A 494 11.35 -0.03 -24.78
C ARG A 494 12.41 -0.13 -23.71
N GLY A 495 12.89 -1.36 -23.42
CA GLY A 495 13.89 -1.62 -22.39
C GLY A 495 13.40 -1.09 -21.04
N PHE A 496 14.21 -0.32 -20.32
CA PHE A 496 13.86 0.28 -19.03
C PHE A 496 12.65 1.22 -19.08
N ASN A 497 12.34 1.79 -20.23
CA ASN A 497 11.18 2.66 -20.42
C ASN A 497 9.84 1.90 -20.59
N TYR A 498 9.86 0.58 -20.86
CA TYR A 498 8.61 -0.17 -20.98
C TYR A 498 7.87 -0.28 -19.63
N PRO A 499 8.50 -0.68 -18.51
CA PRO A 499 7.81 -0.63 -17.22
C PRO A 499 7.35 0.76 -16.79
N VAL A 500 8.06 1.82 -17.20
CA VAL A 500 7.63 3.21 -16.97
C VAL A 500 6.37 3.56 -17.79
N ALA A 501 6.25 3.05 -19.01
CA ALA A 501 5.04 3.20 -19.82
C ALA A 501 3.83 2.52 -19.14
N LEU A 502 4.02 1.32 -18.58
CA LEU A 502 3.00 0.63 -17.78
C LEU A 502 2.59 1.47 -16.56
N GLU A 503 3.56 2.01 -15.83
CA GLU A 503 3.30 2.83 -14.65
C GLU A 503 2.58 4.13 -14.98
N GLY A 504 2.98 4.83 -16.04
CA GLY A 504 2.28 6.04 -16.52
C GLY A 504 0.83 5.76 -16.93
N ALA A 505 0.59 4.66 -17.63
CA ALA A 505 -0.75 4.20 -17.98
C ALA A 505 -1.60 3.86 -16.76
N LEU A 506 -1.00 3.19 -15.76
CA LEU A 506 -1.66 2.87 -14.49
C LEU A 506 -2.06 4.15 -13.76
N LYS A 507 -1.16 5.11 -13.59
CA LYS A 507 -1.47 6.39 -12.91
C LYS A 507 -2.61 7.13 -13.59
N LEU A 508 -2.59 7.23 -14.93
CA LEU A 508 -3.68 7.92 -15.63
C LEU A 508 -5.03 7.21 -15.43
N LYS A 509 -5.08 5.88 -15.55
CA LYS A 509 -6.33 5.12 -15.40
C LYS A 509 -6.88 5.18 -13.97
N GLU A 510 -6.03 5.10 -12.96
CA GLU A 510 -6.45 5.11 -11.55
C GLU A 510 -7.17 6.39 -11.15
N ILE A 511 -6.66 7.57 -11.54
CA ILE A 511 -7.13 8.85 -11.03
C ILE A 511 -8.01 9.64 -12.00
N SER A 512 -7.89 9.39 -13.32
CA SER A 512 -8.67 10.10 -14.34
C SER A 512 -9.82 9.29 -14.93
N TYR A 513 -9.85 7.98 -14.70
CA TYR A 513 -10.78 7.00 -15.27
C TYR A 513 -10.73 6.92 -16.79
N ILE A 514 -9.64 7.41 -17.39
CA ILE A 514 -9.35 7.24 -18.80
C ILE A 514 -8.75 5.83 -18.99
N HIS A 515 -9.25 5.07 -19.97
CA HIS A 515 -8.64 3.79 -20.29
C HIS A 515 -7.24 4.03 -20.85
N ALA A 516 -6.22 3.51 -20.18
CA ALA A 516 -4.83 3.69 -20.58
C ALA A 516 -4.08 2.36 -20.52
N GLU A 517 -3.30 2.05 -21.55
CA GLU A 517 -2.52 0.81 -21.63
C GLU A 517 -1.08 1.09 -21.98
N GLY A 518 -0.16 0.33 -21.38
CA GLY A 518 1.26 0.36 -21.70
C GLY A 518 1.68 -0.85 -22.52
N TYR A 519 2.46 -0.62 -23.58
CA TYR A 519 2.99 -1.70 -24.44
C TYR A 519 4.49 -1.53 -24.70
N PRO A 520 5.22 -2.63 -24.92
CA PRO A 520 6.51 -2.53 -25.61
C PRO A 520 6.27 -1.93 -27.00
N ALA A 521 6.97 -0.86 -27.34
CA ALA A 521 6.66 -0.12 -28.58
C ALA A 521 6.74 -0.98 -29.85
N ALA A 522 7.56 -2.04 -29.85
CA ALA A 522 7.62 -2.98 -30.97
C ALA A 522 6.33 -3.82 -31.13
N GLU A 523 5.69 -4.17 -30.00
CA GLU A 523 4.49 -4.99 -29.99
C GLU A 523 3.24 -4.25 -30.49
N MET A 524 3.32 -2.92 -30.61
CA MET A 524 2.26 -2.12 -31.21
C MET A 524 1.83 -2.68 -32.58
N LYS A 525 2.76 -3.21 -33.37
CA LYS A 525 2.53 -3.78 -34.70
C LYS A 525 1.66 -5.05 -34.71
N HIS A 526 1.59 -5.73 -33.57
CA HIS A 526 0.93 -7.02 -33.42
C HIS A 526 -0.50 -6.91 -32.87
N GLY A 527 -1.16 -5.76 -33.12
CA GLY A 527 -2.55 -5.52 -32.72
C GLY A 527 -2.85 -4.07 -32.37
N PRO A 528 -2.21 -3.49 -31.33
CA PRO A 528 -2.56 -2.15 -30.83
C PRO A 528 -2.50 -1.02 -31.86
N ILE A 529 -1.72 -1.15 -32.92
CA ILE A 529 -1.62 -0.16 -34.01
C ILE A 529 -2.97 0.07 -34.71
N ALA A 530 -3.88 -0.90 -34.64
CA ALA A 530 -5.24 -0.79 -35.19
C ALA A 530 -6.08 0.29 -34.47
N LEU A 531 -5.71 0.64 -33.24
CA LEU A 531 -6.38 1.66 -32.43
C LEU A 531 -5.87 3.08 -32.69
N VAL A 532 -4.81 3.23 -33.49
CA VAL A 532 -4.19 4.55 -33.75
C VAL A 532 -5.11 5.39 -34.64
N ASP A 533 -5.57 6.50 -34.08
CA ASP A 533 -6.34 7.53 -34.75
C ASP A 533 -5.98 8.94 -34.25
N THR A 534 -6.74 9.96 -34.67
CA THR A 534 -6.52 11.36 -34.26
C THR A 534 -6.99 11.69 -32.85
N ASP A 535 -7.84 10.84 -32.26
CA ASP A 535 -8.54 11.12 -30.99
C ASP A 535 -7.92 10.37 -29.81
N MET A 536 -7.05 9.38 -30.09
CA MET A 536 -6.33 8.63 -29.08
C MET A 536 -4.88 9.13 -28.95
N PRO A 537 -4.54 9.86 -27.88
CA PRO A 537 -3.17 10.28 -27.62
C PRO A 537 -2.24 9.09 -27.36
N ILE A 538 -1.03 9.18 -27.88
CA ILE A 538 0.01 8.17 -27.72
C ILE A 538 1.23 8.78 -27.05
N VAL A 539 1.57 8.28 -25.88
CA VAL A 539 2.75 8.71 -25.12
C VAL A 539 3.93 7.81 -25.44
N PHE A 540 5.01 8.38 -25.96
CA PHE A 540 6.26 7.68 -26.18
C PHE A 540 7.31 8.08 -25.15
N LEU A 541 7.97 7.08 -24.56
CA LEU A 541 9.19 7.30 -23.79
C LEU A 541 10.39 7.12 -24.71
N ALA A 542 10.87 8.22 -25.24
CA ALA A 542 11.85 8.31 -26.32
C ALA A 542 13.18 8.95 -25.85
N THR A 543 13.66 8.55 -24.68
CA THR A 543 14.95 9.01 -24.15
C THR A 543 16.13 8.37 -24.89
N HIS A 544 17.28 9.05 -24.87
CA HIS A 544 18.49 8.56 -25.53
C HIS A 544 19.05 7.30 -24.85
N HIS A 545 19.01 6.18 -25.57
CA HIS A 545 19.59 4.88 -25.18
C HIS A 545 19.78 3.96 -26.39
N GLN A 546 20.29 2.75 -26.20
CA GLN A 546 20.61 1.83 -27.29
C GLN A 546 19.46 1.52 -28.27
N LEU A 547 18.20 1.66 -27.83
CA LEU A 547 17.01 1.39 -28.65
C LEU A 547 16.37 2.67 -29.23
N TYR A 548 17.03 3.81 -29.10
CA TYR A 548 16.49 5.12 -29.48
C TYR A 548 16.01 5.17 -30.95
N GLU A 549 16.85 4.74 -31.90
CA GLU A 549 16.50 4.70 -33.31
C GLU A 549 15.29 3.79 -33.62
N LYS A 550 15.12 2.74 -32.81
CA LYS A 550 13.96 1.85 -32.92
C LYS A 550 12.67 2.50 -32.40
N ILE A 551 12.77 3.34 -31.37
CA ILE A 551 11.65 4.15 -30.90
C ILE A 551 11.23 5.16 -31.96
N ILE A 552 12.18 5.86 -32.56
CA ILE A 552 11.91 6.82 -33.67
C ILE A 552 11.16 6.14 -34.82
N SER A 553 11.60 4.96 -35.24
CA SER A 553 10.90 4.17 -36.26
C SER A 553 9.45 3.87 -35.86
N ASN A 554 9.20 3.49 -34.60
CA ASN A 554 7.84 3.25 -34.10
C ASN A 554 7.00 4.55 -34.08
N MET A 555 7.60 5.69 -33.72
CA MET A 555 6.92 7.00 -33.78
C MET A 555 6.51 7.38 -35.21
N GLN A 556 7.39 7.17 -36.18
CA GLN A 556 7.08 7.41 -37.60
C GLN A 556 5.91 6.53 -38.09
N GLU A 557 5.81 5.29 -37.63
CA GLU A 557 4.69 4.40 -37.96
C GLU A 557 3.36 4.90 -37.40
N VAL A 558 3.38 5.49 -36.21
CA VAL A 558 2.21 6.14 -35.60
C VAL A 558 1.83 7.38 -36.36
N LYS A 559 2.82 8.24 -36.71
CA LYS A 559 2.58 9.47 -37.50
C LYS A 559 2.02 9.19 -38.89
N SER A 560 2.45 8.11 -39.55
CA SER A 560 1.91 7.71 -40.85
C SER A 560 0.41 7.34 -40.81
N ARG A 561 -0.15 7.19 -39.61
CA ARG A 561 -1.58 6.89 -39.32
C ARG A 561 -2.30 8.06 -38.65
N ASN A 562 -1.73 9.26 -38.76
CA ASN A 562 -2.24 10.49 -38.14
C ASN A 562 -2.36 10.42 -36.59
N GLY A 563 -1.60 9.53 -35.92
CA GLY A 563 -1.59 9.45 -34.48
C GLY A 563 -1.01 10.72 -33.83
N ARG A 564 -1.59 11.11 -32.69
CA ARG A 564 -1.13 12.21 -31.85
C ARG A 564 -0.06 11.74 -30.87
N ILE A 565 1.13 12.29 -30.94
CA ILE A 565 2.28 11.88 -30.15
C ILE A 565 2.64 12.93 -29.10
N LEU A 566 2.61 12.52 -27.82
CA LEU A 566 3.34 13.16 -26.73
C LEU A 566 4.60 12.34 -26.45
N ALA A 567 5.78 12.95 -26.45
CA ALA A 567 7.03 12.25 -26.20
C ALA A 567 7.74 12.76 -24.93
N ILE A 568 8.20 11.83 -24.09
CA ILE A 568 9.17 12.10 -23.03
C ILE A 568 10.55 11.87 -23.64
N VAL A 569 11.38 12.92 -23.69
CA VAL A 569 12.65 12.92 -24.43
C VAL A 569 13.80 13.35 -23.54
N THR A 570 15.02 12.99 -23.91
CA THR A 570 16.21 13.56 -23.30
C THR A 570 16.35 15.04 -23.68
N GLU A 571 16.77 15.86 -22.75
CA GLU A 571 16.99 17.30 -22.92
C GLU A 571 17.81 17.59 -24.19
N GLY A 572 17.34 18.55 -24.99
CA GLY A 572 17.99 18.98 -26.23
C GLY A 572 17.73 18.08 -27.45
N ASP A 573 16.89 17.07 -27.37
CA ASP A 573 16.54 16.19 -28.51
C ASP A 573 15.84 16.98 -29.61
N LYS A 574 16.43 16.95 -30.81
CA LYS A 574 15.88 17.64 -31.99
C LYS A 574 15.12 16.70 -32.93
N GLN A 575 15.46 15.42 -32.91
CA GLN A 575 14.93 14.44 -33.85
C GLN A 575 13.49 14.07 -33.49
N VAL A 576 13.25 13.74 -32.21
CA VAL A 576 11.90 13.45 -31.71
C VAL A 576 11.02 14.70 -31.72
N LYS A 577 11.56 15.88 -31.41
CA LYS A 577 10.83 17.17 -31.52
C LYS A 577 10.29 17.46 -32.92
N ALA A 578 10.94 16.96 -33.96
CA ALA A 578 10.48 17.11 -35.35
C ALA A 578 9.33 16.16 -35.70
N ILE A 579 9.10 15.10 -34.92
CA ILE A 579 8.10 14.06 -35.18
C ILE A 579 6.89 14.21 -34.27
N ALA A 580 7.12 14.47 -32.98
CA ALA A 580 6.09 14.53 -31.94
C ALA A 580 5.28 15.84 -32.03
N ASP A 581 4.00 15.78 -31.63
CA ASP A 581 3.13 16.95 -31.50
C ASP A 581 3.43 17.76 -30.23
N SER A 582 3.91 17.08 -29.20
CA SER A 582 4.35 17.70 -27.96
C SER A 582 5.47 16.88 -27.32
N VAL A 583 6.38 17.57 -26.60
CA VAL A 583 7.49 16.92 -25.89
C VAL A 583 7.60 17.45 -24.47
N ILE A 584 8.05 16.57 -23.57
CA ILE A 584 8.50 16.91 -22.22
C ILE A 584 9.94 16.42 -22.10
N GLU A 585 10.84 17.28 -21.70
CA GLU A 585 12.27 16.97 -21.62
C GLU A 585 12.64 16.46 -20.22
N VAL A 586 13.52 15.45 -20.16
CA VAL A 586 14.15 15.00 -18.92
C VAL A 586 15.67 15.11 -19.04
N PRO A 587 16.39 15.43 -17.95
CA PRO A 587 17.84 15.52 -17.99
C PRO A 587 18.49 14.22 -18.46
N GLN A 588 19.66 14.33 -19.12
CA GLN A 588 20.47 13.19 -19.50
C GLN A 588 20.92 12.40 -18.27
N THR A 589 20.81 11.07 -18.33
CA THR A 589 21.30 10.14 -17.30
C THR A 589 21.67 8.79 -17.90
N LEU A 590 22.26 7.90 -17.07
CA LEU A 590 22.54 6.52 -17.48
C LEU A 590 21.23 5.75 -17.74
N ASN A 591 21.24 4.87 -18.74
CA ASN A 591 20.04 4.13 -19.16
C ASN A 591 19.35 3.37 -18.01
N ALA A 592 20.11 2.82 -17.08
CA ALA A 592 19.59 2.13 -15.90
C ALA A 592 18.83 3.05 -14.93
N LEU A 593 19.09 4.35 -14.94
CA LEU A 593 18.53 5.35 -14.04
C LEU A 593 17.42 6.18 -14.69
N VAL A 594 17.23 6.06 -15.99
CA VAL A 594 16.18 6.78 -16.75
C VAL A 594 14.78 6.60 -16.13
N PRO A 595 14.36 5.43 -15.62
CA PRO A 595 13.06 5.26 -15.00
C PRO A 595 12.76 6.25 -13.87
N LEU A 596 13.77 6.64 -13.08
CA LEU A 596 13.64 7.58 -11.97
C LEU A 596 13.27 9.00 -12.42
N LEU A 597 13.65 9.38 -13.64
CA LEU A 597 13.34 10.70 -14.21
C LEU A 597 12.12 10.67 -15.13
N SER A 598 12.00 9.64 -15.97
CA SER A 598 10.96 9.58 -17.01
C SER A 598 9.56 9.29 -16.48
N VAL A 599 9.43 8.75 -15.24
CA VAL A 599 8.13 8.52 -14.60
C VAL A 599 7.50 9.81 -14.08
N VAL A 600 8.31 10.78 -13.62
CA VAL A 600 7.84 11.99 -12.95
C VAL A 600 6.90 12.83 -13.84
N PRO A 601 7.25 13.16 -15.10
CA PRO A 601 6.33 13.89 -15.96
C PRO A 601 5.03 13.14 -16.26
N LEU A 602 5.02 11.80 -16.23
CA LEU A 602 3.81 11.00 -16.41
C LEU A 602 2.89 11.09 -15.18
N GLN A 603 3.46 11.09 -13.98
CA GLN A 603 2.72 11.29 -12.73
C GLN A 603 2.07 12.70 -12.70
N ILE A 604 2.83 13.74 -13.07
CA ILE A 604 2.34 15.12 -13.14
C ILE A 604 1.22 15.24 -14.20
N LEU A 605 1.41 14.64 -15.37
CA LEU A 605 0.41 14.63 -16.45
C LEU A 605 -0.90 13.99 -15.98
N ALA A 606 -0.83 12.79 -15.39
CA ALA A 606 -1.99 12.07 -14.88
C ALA A 606 -2.72 12.88 -13.81
N TYR A 607 -1.97 13.48 -12.87
CA TYR A 607 -2.51 14.33 -11.82
C TYR A 607 -3.32 15.49 -12.40
N TYR A 608 -2.75 16.29 -13.30
CA TYR A 608 -3.45 17.46 -13.83
C TYR A 608 -4.60 17.10 -14.77
N VAL A 609 -4.50 16.01 -15.55
CA VAL A 609 -5.65 15.51 -16.32
C VAL A 609 -6.83 15.19 -15.38
N ALA A 610 -6.58 14.56 -14.25
CA ALA A 610 -7.63 14.22 -13.28
C ALA A 610 -8.20 15.47 -12.57
N VAL A 611 -7.34 16.41 -12.16
CA VAL A 611 -7.75 17.69 -11.54
C VAL A 611 -8.60 18.53 -12.50
N ASP A 612 -8.17 18.66 -13.75
CA ASP A 612 -8.91 19.42 -14.78
C ASP A 612 -10.27 18.77 -15.14
N LYS A 613 -10.43 17.46 -14.87
CA LYS A 613 -11.72 16.74 -14.96
C LYS A 613 -12.56 16.86 -13.67
N GLY A 614 -12.09 17.57 -12.64
CA GLY A 614 -12.78 17.73 -11.35
C GLY A 614 -12.84 16.47 -10.50
N LEU A 615 -11.88 15.55 -10.66
CA LEU A 615 -11.85 14.27 -9.97
C LEU A 615 -11.01 14.34 -8.69
N ASN A 616 -11.34 13.49 -7.70
CA ASN A 616 -10.55 13.36 -6.49
C ASN A 616 -9.33 12.46 -6.74
N VAL A 617 -8.15 13.06 -6.75
CA VAL A 617 -6.89 12.37 -7.06
C VAL A 617 -6.31 11.61 -5.88
N ASP A 618 -6.60 12.03 -4.63
CA ASP A 618 -6.12 11.36 -3.43
C ASP A 618 -6.92 10.11 -3.10
N MET A 619 -8.23 10.15 -3.40
CA MET A 619 -9.18 9.07 -3.14
C MET A 619 -10.05 8.81 -4.39
N PRO A 620 -9.49 8.20 -5.44
CA PRO A 620 -10.24 7.84 -6.63
C PRO A 620 -11.27 6.75 -6.31
N ARG A 621 -12.42 6.80 -7.02
CA ARG A 621 -13.48 5.80 -6.81
C ARG A 621 -12.97 4.39 -7.06
N ASN A 622 -13.51 3.43 -6.32
CA ASN A 622 -13.24 2.00 -6.47
C ASN A 622 -11.77 1.59 -6.23
N LEU A 623 -10.96 2.41 -5.59
CA LEU A 623 -9.58 2.10 -5.25
C LEU A 623 -9.30 2.39 -3.78
N ALA A 624 -8.47 1.56 -3.17
CA ALA A 624 -7.91 1.75 -1.84
C ALA A 624 -6.38 1.75 -1.90
N LYS A 625 -5.72 2.37 -0.90
CA LYS A 625 -4.25 2.49 -0.86
C LYS A 625 -3.55 1.14 -0.76
N SER A 626 -4.14 0.18 -0.08
CA SER A 626 -3.55 -1.14 0.15
C SER A 626 -4.63 -2.22 0.19
N VAL A 627 -4.36 -3.40 -0.36
CA VAL A 627 -5.25 -4.56 -0.41
C VAL A 627 -4.72 -5.58 0.60
N THR A 628 -5.40 -5.72 1.75
CA THR A 628 -4.94 -6.55 2.89
C THR A 628 -5.79 -7.78 3.16
N VAL A 629 -6.81 -7.99 2.37
CA VAL A 629 -7.65 -9.19 2.42
C VAL A 629 -7.84 -9.73 1.01
N GLU A 630 -8.13 -10.98 0.92
CA GLU A 630 -8.41 -11.68 -0.33
C GLU A 630 -9.88 -11.62 -0.72
#